data_0f7288d62b610782ed8366998b77029b
#
_entry.id   0f7288d62b610782ed8366998b77029b
#
_cell.length_a   1.000
_cell.length_b   1.000
_cell.length_c   1.000
_cell.angle_alpha   90.00
_cell.angle_beta   90.00
_cell.angle_gamma   90.00
#
_symmetry.space_group_name_H-M   'P 1'
#
loop_
_entity.id
_entity.type
_entity.pdbx_description
1 polymer ?
#
loop_
_entity_poly.entity_id
_entity_poly.type
_entity_poly.pdbx_seq_one_letter_code
_entity_poly.pdbx_strand_id
1 'polypeptide(L)'
;MSNDGARNIRSSLKRSLSGAVSAVALLYSPSAFASSCEDLTGIKLPDTTIETAQSVPAGDYTTSDKVVRKGMPAFCRVLASVKSAPDSDIRIEMWLPKEGWTGVFHGNGNGGYGGALAYDYGAMEAGLKRGYATAITDMGTAPATPLDGDALAGHPRKWKDWGILSTHVMAVAGKDIAKAFYGEQPKRSYYTGCSTGGQQGIVEAQYYPEDFDGVLVGDPVVNRTWGHAAVVWDYLAANAKPGHKLSEAKLALLTKSAVAACGAKGNGLKSDPFIADPTACKFDPSALACHGSPSDACLTPGEVETARAFYSGPTDSAGKALFYGWLPGSESGAFNWGFLEAPANAPGEPAFDSLFKWVFGAGWNWRDFNFQRDMPKVDAALGPSVNGAMSGDLSKFRDRGGKMIIYQGWADPIVPPLQTIAFYKAISAKVGGDQSAQEFARLFMVPGFGHCFGGTGPNRFDSAAFGGLGPPSTDAGHDAFTALTHWVEDRAAPAQIVATKFVGDDPAKGIDMQRPLCPYPSKAWYKGEGDTNDAGSFTCSATKP
;
A
#
# COMPACT_ATOMS: atom_id res chain seq x y z
N MET A 1 -61.39 -41.12 -27.84
CA MET A 1 -61.85 -42.50 -27.64
C MET A 1 -61.34 -42.84 -26.24
N SER A 2 -62.18 -42.66 -25.35
CA SER A 2 -63.11 -43.47 -24.52
C SER A 2 -62.29 -44.28 -23.50
N ASN A 3 -62.46 -43.87 -22.28
CA ASN A 3 -63.43 -44.35 -21.28
C ASN A 3 -62.85 -45.44 -20.38
N ASP A 4 -62.80 -45.14 -19.16
CA ASP A 4 -63.67 -45.51 -18.02
C ASP A 4 -63.29 -46.76 -17.22
N GLY A 5 -63.38 -46.67 -15.94
CA GLY A 5 -63.66 -47.80 -15.09
C GLY A 5 -63.20 -47.71 -13.65
N ALA A 6 -64.00 -47.08 -12.82
CA ALA A 6 -63.88 -47.11 -11.34
C ALA A 6 -64.31 -48.47 -10.76
N ARG A 7 -63.79 -48.85 -9.53
CA ARG A 7 -64.61 -49.17 -8.34
C ARG A 7 -63.79 -49.71 -7.16
N ASN A 8 -64.10 -49.09 -6.05
CA ASN A 8 -63.89 -49.47 -4.65
C ASN A 8 -63.89 -50.98 -4.31
N ILE A 9 -63.10 -51.36 -3.28
CA ILE A 9 -63.59 -52.11 -2.12
C ILE A 9 -62.65 -51.87 -0.91
N ARG A 10 -63.26 -51.53 0.21
CA ARG A 10 -62.68 -51.42 1.54
C ARG A 10 -62.35 -52.81 2.14
N SER A 11 -61.27 -52.92 2.90
CA SER A 11 -61.29 -53.71 4.12
C SER A 11 -60.09 -53.34 5.04
N SER A 12 -60.39 -53.12 6.24
CA SER A 12 -59.57 -52.77 7.38
C SER A 12 -58.68 -53.90 7.84
N LEU A 13 -57.45 -53.60 8.19
CA LEU A 13 -56.74 -54.34 9.25
C LEU A 13 -55.79 -53.38 10.00
N LYS A 14 -56.10 -53.12 11.25
CA LYS A 14 -55.23 -52.48 12.20
C LYS A 14 -54.08 -53.44 12.55
N ARG A 15 -52.83 -53.03 12.34
CA ARG A 15 -51.68 -53.55 13.05
C ARG A 15 -50.84 -52.38 13.57
N SER A 16 -50.81 -52.21 14.86
CA SER A 16 -49.94 -51.36 15.62
C SER A 16 -48.50 -51.89 15.50
N LEU A 17 -47.62 -51.10 14.91
CA LEU A 17 -46.17 -51.26 15.05
C LEU A 17 -45.66 -50.01 15.82
N SER A 18 -45.25 -50.27 17.06
CA SER A 18 -44.46 -49.33 17.86
C SER A 18 -43.05 -49.25 17.25
N GLY A 19 -42.81 -48.23 16.44
CA GLY A 19 -41.49 -47.89 15.95
C GLY A 19 -40.80 -46.92 16.91
N ALA A 20 -39.75 -47.39 17.58
CA ALA A 20 -38.86 -46.55 18.39
C ALA A 20 -38.17 -45.54 17.45
N VAL A 21 -38.52 -44.25 17.54
CA VAL A 21 -37.81 -43.16 16.90
C VAL A 21 -36.59 -42.89 17.77
N SER A 22 -35.40 -43.42 17.35
CA SER A 22 -34.09 -42.98 17.88
C SER A 22 -33.88 -41.53 17.43
N ALA A 23 -34.11 -40.58 18.31
CA ALA A 23 -33.67 -39.20 18.12
C ALA A 23 -32.14 -39.16 18.22
N VAL A 24 -31.48 -39.08 17.08
CA VAL A 24 -30.06 -38.70 17.03
C VAL A 24 -30.01 -37.21 17.38
N ALA A 25 -29.73 -36.93 18.66
CA ALA A 25 -29.40 -35.58 19.09
C ALA A 25 -28.03 -35.22 18.45
N LEU A 26 -28.07 -34.45 17.36
CA LEU A 26 -26.89 -33.74 16.87
C LEU A 26 -26.46 -32.80 18.00
N LEU A 27 -25.43 -33.20 18.73
CA LEU A 27 -24.71 -32.32 19.65
C LEU A 27 -24.05 -31.24 18.83
N TYR A 28 -24.79 -30.14 18.59
CA TYR A 28 -24.19 -28.86 18.26
C TYR A 28 -23.37 -28.47 19.49
N SER A 29 -22.05 -28.69 19.45
CA SER A 29 -21.16 -28.02 20.40
C SER A 29 -21.34 -26.52 20.15
N PRO A 30 -21.82 -25.71 21.11
CA PRO A 30 -21.85 -24.28 20.95
C PRO A 30 -20.41 -23.83 20.70
N SER A 31 -20.17 -23.09 19.62
CA SER A 31 -18.92 -22.38 19.45
C SER A 31 -18.72 -21.57 20.72
N ALA A 32 -17.67 -21.89 21.48
CA ALA A 32 -17.38 -21.18 22.72
C ALA A 32 -16.97 -19.76 22.33
N PHE A 33 -17.83 -18.79 22.63
CA PHE A 33 -17.46 -17.38 22.57
C PHE A 33 -16.54 -17.07 23.75
N ALA A 34 -15.55 -16.21 23.53
CA ALA A 34 -14.71 -15.75 24.61
C ALA A 34 -15.54 -14.88 25.55
N SER A 35 -15.58 -15.20 26.84
CA SER A 35 -16.27 -14.40 27.86
C SER A 35 -15.43 -13.19 28.28
N SER A 36 -14.12 -13.23 28.06
CA SER A 36 -13.14 -12.15 28.30
C SER A 36 -12.12 -12.11 27.17
N CYS A 37 -11.31 -11.04 27.14
CA CYS A 37 -10.18 -10.94 26.20
C CYS A 37 -9.20 -12.11 26.39
N GLU A 38 -8.91 -12.42 27.63
CA GLU A 38 -7.92 -13.44 28.03
C GLU A 38 -8.35 -14.86 27.62
N ASP A 39 -9.65 -15.14 27.57
CA ASP A 39 -10.21 -16.45 27.15
C ASP A 39 -9.89 -16.77 25.68
N LEU A 40 -9.58 -15.77 24.85
CA LEU A 40 -9.18 -15.98 23.46
C LEU A 40 -7.99 -16.94 23.34
N THR A 41 -7.09 -17.00 24.32
CA THR A 41 -5.95 -17.92 24.29
C THR A 41 -6.35 -19.39 24.29
N GLY A 42 -7.57 -19.72 24.74
CA GLY A 42 -8.15 -21.05 24.73
C GLY A 42 -8.86 -21.44 23.43
N ILE A 43 -9.11 -20.50 22.53
CA ILE A 43 -9.85 -20.74 21.30
C ILE A 43 -9.00 -21.53 20.31
N LYS A 44 -9.62 -22.50 19.64
CA LYS A 44 -8.98 -23.31 18.60
C LYS A 44 -9.41 -22.80 17.22
N LEU A 45 -8.44 -22.31 16.45
CA LEU A 45 -8.60 -21.86 15.07
C LEU A 45 -7.68 -22.69 14.16
N PRO A 46 -8.04 -22.88 12.87
CA PRO A 46 -7.19 -23.59 11.91
C PRO A 46 -5.80 -22.92 11.81
N ASP A 47 -4.75 -23.72 11.87
CA ASP A 47 -3.34 -23.31 11.71
C ASP A 47 -2.90 -22.09 12.57
N THR A 48 -3.77 -21.62 13.48
CA THR A 48 -3.60 -20.40 14.25
C THR A 48 -3.43 -20.70 15.73
N THR A 49 -2.38 -20.13 16.32
CA THR A 49 -2.14 -20.15 17.78
C THR A 49 -2.27 -18.71 18.29
N ILE A 50 -3.19 -18.48 19.22
CA ILE A 50 -3.25 -17.21 19.96
C ILE A 50 -2.23 -17.29 21.08
N GLU A 51 -1.13 -16.55 20.94
CA GLU A 51 0.00 -16.58 21.87
C GLU A 51 -0.31 -15.80 23.15
N THR A 52 -0.92 -14.62 22.98
CA THR A 52 -1.35 -13.77 24.09
C THR A 52 -2.64 -13.03 23.72
N ALA A 53 -3.47 -12.81 24.72
CA ALA A 53 -4.62 -11.91 24.66
C ALA A 53 -4.68 -11.14 25.97
N GLN A 54 -4.67 -9.81 25.90
CA GLN A 54 -4.53 -8.93 27.06
C GLN A 54 -5.49 -7.75 26.97
N SER A 55 -6.27 -7.53 28.03
CA SER A 55 -7.08 -6.32 28.18
C SER A 55 -6.20 -5.11 28.42
N VAL A 56 -6.38 -4.07 27.60
CA VAL A 56 -5.74 -2.75 27.73
C VAL A 56 -6.82 -1.76 28.14
N PRO A 57 -6.66 -1.04 29.26
CA PRO A 57 -7.63 -0.04 29.70
C PRO A 57 -7.61 1.19 28.78
N ALA A 58 -8.71 1.98 28.80
CA ALA A 58 -8.73 3.27 28.14
C ALA A 58 -7.71 4.23 28.75
N GLY A 59 -7.08 5.06 27.91
CA GLY A 59 -6.06 6.03 28.33
C GLY A 59 -4.83 6.02 27.41
N ASP A 60 -3.71 6.49 27.91
CA ASP A 60 -2.44 6.48 27.17
C ASP A 60 -1.84 5.07 27.16
N TYR A 61 -1.45 4.60 25.98
CA TYR A 61 -0.87 3.28 25.76
C TYR A 61 0.49 3.37 25.08
N THR A 62 1.51 2.76 25.69
CA THR A 62 2.86 2.67 25.09
C THR A 62 2.97 1.39 24.29
N THR A 63 3.12 1.53 22.99
CA THR A 63 3.27 0.42 22.03
C THR A 63 4.70 -0.15 22.05
N SER A 64 4.93 -1.29 21.40
CA SER A 64 6.25 -1.96 21.38
C SER A 64 7.35 -1.14 20.68
N ASP A 65 6.97 -0.20 19.80
CA ASP A 65 7.86 0.80 19.18
C ASP A 65 8.26 1.94 20.12
N LYS A 66 7.82 1.88 21.42
CA LYS A 66 8.07 2.88 22.48
C LYS A 66 7.37 4.22 22.24
N VAL A 67 6.41 4.28 21.34
CA VAL A 67 5.57 5.47 21.12
C VAL A 67 4.39 5.46 22.09
N VAL A 68 4.15 6.60 22.75
CA VAL A 68 2.95 6.80 23.59
C VAL A 68 1.79 7.25 22.72
N ARG A 69 0.77 6.41 22.58
CA ARG A 69 -0.48 6.71 21.85
C ARG A 69 -1.51 7.21 22.84
N LYS A 70 -1.94 8.46 22.65
CA LYS A 70 -2.78 9.16 23.61
C LYS A 70 -4.27 8.88 23.39
N GLY A 71 -5.00 8.80 24.53
CA GLY A 71 -6.45 8.73 24.52
C GLY A 71 -6.99 7.50 23.78
N MET A 72 -6.35 6.35 23.91
CA MET A 72 -6.80 5.10 23.31
C MET A 72 -8.10 4.61 23.98
N PRO A 73 -9.10 4.09 23.26
CA PRO A 73 -10.23 3.39 23.87
C PRO A 73 -9.74 2.11 24.55
N ALA A 74 -10.56 1.54 25.44
CA ALA A 74 -10.26 0.21 25.99
C ALA A 74 -10.33 -0.85 24.89
N PHE A 75 -9.34 -1.73 24.81
CA PHE A 75 -9.26 -2.76 23.78
C PHE A 75 -8.65 -4.08 24.28
N CYS A 76 -8.90 -5.14 23.55
CA CYS A 76 -8.21 -6.42 23.70
C CYS A 76 -7.07 -6.47 22.70
N ARG A 77 -5.83 -6.57 23.19
CA ARG A 77 -4.63 -6.78 22.38
C ARG A 77 -4.38 -8.27 22.24
N VAL A 78 -4.32 -8.74 21.00
CA VAL A 78 -4.09 -10.15 20.67
C VAL A 78 -2.81 -10.29 19.86
N LEU A 79 -1.94 -11.22 20.24
CA LEU A 79 -0.85 -11.71 19.41
C LEU A 79 -1.14 -13.15 19.02
N ALA A 80 -1.03 -13.43 17.74
CA ALA A 80 -1.24 -14.75 17.17
C ALA A 80 -0.15 -15.10 16.17
N SER A 81 0.09 -16.39 15.97
CA SER A 81 0.92 -16.92 14.88
C SER A 81 0.13 -17.92 14.04
N VAL A 82 0.35 -17.89 12.73
CA VAL A 82 -0.27 -18.80 11.77
C VAL A 82 0.82 -19.57 11.04
N LYS A 83 0.74 -20.91 11.11
CA LYS A 83 1.73 -21.85 10.55
C LYS A 83 1.06 -22.76 9.52
N SER A 84 0.78 -22.20 8.34
CA SER A 84 0.12 -22.90 7.24
C SER A 84 1.02 -23.86 6.45
N ALA A 85 2.34 -23.86 6.73
CA ALA A 85 3.34 -24.73 6.13
C ALA A 85 4.58 -24.84 7.05
N PRO A 86 5.45 -25.87 6.88
CA PRO A 86 6.62 -26.07 7.75
C PRO A 86 7.57 -24.88 7.85
N ASP A 87 7.74 -24.11 6.77
CA ASP A 87 8.63 -22.93 6.70
C ASP A 87 7.84 -21.60 6.69
N SER A 88 6.63 -21.61 7.25
CA SER A 88 5.77 -20.43 7.38
C SER A 88 5.50 -20.15 8.86
N ASP A 89 5.72 -18.91 9.29
CA ASP A 89 5.40 -18.43 10.63
C ASP A 89 4.99 -16.97 10.53
N ILE A 90 3.70 -16.74 10.26
CA ILE A 90 3.15 -15.41 10.05
C ILE A 90 2.57 -14.93 11.37
N ARG A 91 3.14 -13.89 11.95
CA ARG A 91 2.64 -13.26 13.17
C ARG A 91 1.64 -12.18 12.85
N ILE A 92 0.65 -12.07 13.74
CA ILE A 92 -0.45 -11.12 13.63
C ILE A 92 -0.61 -10.42 14.98
N GLU A 93 -0.74 -9.10 14.96
CA GLU A 93 -1.21 -8.34 16.11
C GLU A 93 -2.57 -7.74 15.80
N MET A 94 -3.51 -7.88 16.75
CA MET A 94 -4.84 -7.30 16.63
C MET A 94 -5.18 -6.45 17.85
N TRP A 95 -5.94 -5.37 17.60
CA TRP A 95 -6.57 -4.56 18.64
C TRP A 95 -8.08 -4.57 18.42
N LEU A 96 -8.80 -5.12 19.38
CA LEU A 96 -10.24 -5.33 19.34
C LEU A 96 -10.89 -4.37 20.35
N PRO A 97 -11.66 -3.33 19.91
CA PRO A 97 -12.33 -2.45 20.85
C PRO A 97 -13.25 -3.24 21.79
N LYS A 98 -13.16 -2.99 23.11
CA LYS A 98 -13.98 -3.67 24.12
C LYS A 98 -15.42 -3.14 24.13
N GLU A 99 -15.60 -1.91 23.69
CA GLU A 99 -16.88 -1.22 23.59
C GLU A 99 -16.98 -0.50 22.23
N GLY A 100 -18.19 -0.36 21.72
CA GLY A 100 -18.45 0.41 20.50
C GLY A 100 -17.90 -0.20 19.22
N TRP A 101 -17.70 -1.52 19.15
CA TRP A 101 -17.33 -2.16 17.89
C TRP A 101 -18.43 -1.96 16.85
N THR A 102 -18.05 -1.46 15.68
CA THR A 102 -18.97 -1.11 14.60
C THR A 102 -19.29 -2.27 13.64
N GLY A 103 -18.75 -3.47 13.91
CA GLY A 103 -18.88 -4.61 13.00
C GLY A 103 -17.88 -4.58 11.85
N VAL A 104 -16.81 -3.78 11.96
CA VAL A 104 -15.80 -3.60 10.93
C VAL A 104 -14.49 -4.28 11.32
N PHE A 105 -13.86 -4.96 10.34
CA PHE A 105 -12.46 -5.42 10.39
C PHE A 105 -11.59 -4.51 9.52
N HIS A 106 -10.43 -4.10 10.04
CA HIS A 106 -9.47 -3.25 9.34
C HIS A 106 -8.08 -3.90 9.32
N GLY A 107 -7.61 -4.30 8.14
CA GLY A 107 -6.26 -4.79 7.90
C GLY A 107 -5.30 -3.68 7.50
N ASN A 108 -4.08 -3.72 8.03
CA ASN A 108 -3.04 -2.72 7.77
C ASN A 108 -1.83 -3.34 7.09
N GLY A 109 -1.23 -2.58 6.16
CA GLY A 109 -0.09 -3.00 5.38
C GLY A 109 1.26 -2.76 6.04
N ASN A 110 2.32 -3.18 5.35
CA ASN A 110 3.70 -3.10 5.79
C ASN A 110 4.57 -2.33 4.79
N GLY A 111 5.88 -2.25 5.05
CA GLY A 111 6.87 -1.66 4.16
C GLY A 111 8.11 -2.54 3.96
N GLY A 112 8.77 -2.38 2.83
CA GLY A 112 9.98 -3.10 2.49
C GLY A 112 9.82 -4.62 2.59
N TYR A 113 10.75 -5.30 3.27
CA TYR A 113 10.65 -6.75 3.52
C TYR A 113 9.80 -7.12 4.75
N GLY A 114 9.21 -6.16 5.46
CA GLY A 114 8.39 -6.42 6.65
C GLY A 114 9.23 -6.79 7.88
N GLY A 115 8.90 -7.89 8.52
CA GLY A 115 9.63 -8.50 9.65
C GLY A 115 9.25 -8.00 11.04
N ALA A 116 8.40 -6.98 11.15
CA ALA A 116 7.96 -6.43 12.43
C ALA A 116 6.46 -6.12 12.46
N LEU A 117 5.81 -6.44 13.58
CA LEU A 117 4.41 -6.08 13.86
C LEU A 117 4.26 -4.57 14.12
N ALA A 118 5.28 -3.93 14.67
CA ALA A 118 5.27 -2.50 15.03
C ALA A 118 5.44 -1.56 13.82
N TYR A 119 5.21 -2.03 12.60
CA TYR A 119 5.50 -1.24 11.41
C TYR A 119 4.58 -0.03 11.27
N ASP A 120 3.27 -0.22 11.44
CA ASP A 120 2.29 0.88 11.32
C ASP A 120 1.19 0.84 12.39
N TYR A 121 1.57 1.06 13.62
CA TYR A 121 0.61 1.23 14.71
C TYR A 121 -0.21 2.54 14.60
N GLY A 122 0.20 3.49 13.75
CA GLY A 122 -0.57 4.71 13.47
C GLY A 122 -1.88 4.39 12.76
N ALA A 123 -1.83 3.56 11.72
CA ALA A 123 -3.02 3.10 11.00
C ALA A 123 -3.91 2.22 11.89
N MET A 124 -3.32 1.35 12.74
CA MET A 124 -4.07 0.56 13.72
C MET A 124 -4.79 1.46 14.74
N GLU A 125 -4.13 2.51 15.24
CA GLU A 125 -4.73 3.51 16.14
C GLU A 125 -5.93 4.21 15.48
N ALA A 126 -5.77 4.63 14.22
CA ALA A 126 -6.84 5.27 13.45
C ALA A 126 -8.06 4.34 13.30
N GLY A 127 -7.84 3.07 13.00
CA GLY A 127 -8.90 2.05 12.93
C GLY A 127 -9.56 1.81 14.28
N LEU A 128 -8.78 1.62 15.34
CA LEU A 128 -9.32 1.37 16.68
C LEU A 128 -10.17 2.54 17.20
N LYS A 129 -9.73 3.80 16.98
CA LYS A 129 -10.50 4.99 17.36
C LYS A 129 -11.81 5.16 16.59
N ARG A 130 -11.94 4.52 15.44
CA ARG A 130 -13.20 4.40 14.67
C ARG A 130 -14.11 3.25 15.15
N GLY A 131 -13.70 2.52 16.19
CA GLY A 131 -14.42 1.33 16.66
C GLY A 131 -14.22 0.10 15.77
N TYR A 132 -13.12 0.02 15.01
CA TYR A 132 -12.81 -1.13 14.15
C TYR A 132 -11.93 -2.15 14.89
N ALA A 133 -12.17 -3.42 14.65
CA ALA A 133 -11.21 -4.48 14.97
C ALA A 133 -10.06 -4.38 13.96
N THR A 134 -8.87 -3.98 14.41
CA THR A 134 -7.75 -3.67 13.52
C THR A 134 -6.61 -4.68 13.68
N ALA A 135 -5.94 -5.02 12.57
CA ALA A 135 -4.88 -6.03 12.54
C ALA A 135 -3.71 -5.61 11.65
N ILE A 136 -2.52 -6.08 12.01
CA ILE A 136 -1.30 -6.01 11.20
C ILE A 136 -0.55 -7.34 11.28
N THR A 137 0.28 -7.65 10.26
CA THR A 137 1.13 -8.84 10.22
C THR A 137 2.61 -8.48 10.10
N ASP A 138 3.52 -9.37 10.52
CA ASP A 138 4.96 -9.26 10.23
C ASP A 138 5.34 -9.79 8.84
N MET A 139 4.36 -10.19 8.04
CA MET A 139 4.48 -10.83 6.73
C MET A 139 5.13 -12.23 6.75
N GLY A 140 5.38 -12.82 7.92
CA GLY A 140 6.11 -14.09 8.07
C GLY A 140 7.61 -13.98 7.72
N THR A 141 8.16 -12.78 7.72
CA THR A 141 9.51 -12.50 7.24
C THR A 141 10.52 -12.28 8.36
N ALA A 142 10.08 -12.27 9.63
CA ALA A 142 11.03 -12.12 10.73
C ALA A 142 12.19 -13.16 10.63
N PRO A 143 13.46 -12.77 10.86
CA PRO A 143 13.94 -11.50 11.43
C PRO A 143 14.31 -10.40 10.39
N ALA A 144 13.78 -10.43 9.17
CA ALA A 144 14.01 -9.36 8.18
C ALA A 144 13.65 -7.96 8.75
N THR A 145 14.22 -6.94 8.13
CA THR A 145 13.87 -5.53 8.38
C THR A 145 13.30 -4.91 7.11
N PRO A 146 12.73 -3.72 7.14
CA PRO A 146 12.21 -3.10 5.91
C PRO A 146 13.23 -2.98 4.77
N LEU A 147 14.51 -2.84 5.06
CA LEU A 147 15.56 -2.68 4.04
C LEU A 147 16.41 -3.93 3.80
N ASP A 148 16.37 -4.89 4.71
CA ASP A 148 17.19 -6.10 4.69
C ASP A 148 16.32 -7.36 4.77
N GLY A 149 16.34 -8.14 3.69
CA GLY A 149 15.68 -9.42 3.55
C GLY A 149 16.64 -10.60 3.47
N ASP A 150 17.92 -10.44 3.81
CA ASP A 150 18.95 -11.50 3.68
C ASP A 150 18.56 -12.79 4.42
N ALA A 151 17.86 -12.67 5.56
CA ALA A 151 17.35 -13.79 6.32
C ALA A 151 16.33 -14.67 5.55
N LEU A 152 15.81 -14.21 4.42
CA LEU A 152 14.87 -14.98 3.58
C LEU A 152 15.59 -15.79 2.49
N ALA A 153 16.91 -15.70 2.37
CA ALA A 153 17.68 -16.49 1.41
C ALA A 153 17.51 -17.99 1.66
N GLY A 154 17.17 -18.74 0.61
CA GLY A 154 16.90 -20.17 0.73
C GLY A 154 15.52 -20.56 1.29
N HIS A 155 14.63 -19.59 1.55
CA HIS A 155 13.30 -19.79 2.11
C HIS A 155 12.17 -19.42 1.13
N PRO A 156 11.98 -20.14 0.01
CA PRO A 156 11.01 -19.77 -1.02
C PRO A 156 9.55 -19.70 -0.53
N ARG A 157 9.22 -20.42 0.53
CA ARG A 157 7.91 -20.29 1.18
C ARG A 157 7.73 -18.90 1.76
N LYS A 158 8.73 -18.36 2.47
CA LYS A 158 8.71 -17.00 3.02
C LYS A 158 8.63 -15.92 1.93
N TRP A 159 9.20 -16.15 0.75
CA TRP A 159 9.03 -15.22 -0.38
C TRP A 159 7.57 -15.12 -0.81
N LYS A 160 6.87 -16.26 -0.84
CA LYS A 160 5.44 -16.33 -1.16
C LYS A 160 4.59 -15.76 -0.02
N ASP A 161 4.94 -16.00 1.23
CA ASP A 161 4.27 -15.38 2.39
C ASP A 161 4.38 -13.86 2.30
N TRP A 162 5.58 -13.33 2.07
CA TRP A 162 5.84 -11.91 1.89
C TRP A 162 5.10 -11.28 0.71
N GLY A 163 5.14 -11.89 -0.45
CA GLY A 163 4.62 -11.29 -1.68
C GLY A 163 3.13 -11.50 -1.92
N ILE A 164 2.52 -12.56 -1.32
CA ILE A 164 1.16 -12.99 -1.72
C ILE A 164 0.27 -13.38 -0.53
N LEU A 165 0.78 -14.08 0.50
CA LEU A 165 -0.09 -14.83 1.40
C LEU A 165 -0.36 -14.17 2.74
N SER A 166 0.59 -13.40 3.27
CA SER A 166 0.54 -12.96 4.68
C SER A 166 -0.68 -12.10 5.02
N THR A 167 -1.10 -11.24 4.10
CA THR A 167 -2.27 -10.38 4.32
C THR A 167 -3.57 -11.17 4.28
N HIS A 168 -3.70 -12.11 3.34
CA HIS A 168 -4.82 -13.06 3.31
C HIS A 168 -4.92 -13.87 4.61
N VAL A 169 -3.80 -14.41 5.07
CA VAL A 169 -3.73 -15.17 6.32
C VAL A 169 -4.15 -14.29 7.51
N MET A 170 -3.67 -13.03 7.55
CA MET A 170 -4.09 -12.06 8.56
C MET A 170 -5.60 -11.77 8.48
N ALA A 171 -6.14 -11.60 7.28
CA ALA A 171 -7.56 -11.29 7.09
C ALA A 171 -8.44 -12.45 7.56
N VAL A 172 -8.10 -13.68 7.20
CA VAL A 172 -8.87 -14.89 7.60
C VAL A 172 -8.78 -15.09 9.12
N ALA A 173 -7.56 -15.20 9.67
CA ALA A 173 -7.38 -15.42 11.10
C ALA A 173 -7.93 -14.26 11.94
N GLY A 174 -7.75 -13.01 11.49
CA GLY A 174 -8.25 -11.83 12.17
C GLY A 174 -9.77 -11.78 12.25
N LYS A 175 -10.46 -12.11 11.18
CA LYS A 175 -11.95 -12.20 11.18
C LYS A 175 -12.45 -13.32 12.09
N ASP A 176 -11.76 -14.46 12.15
CA ASP A 176 -12.13 -15.56 13.01
C ASP A 176 -11.87 -15.22 14.50
N ILE A 177 -10.79 -14.52 14.82
CA ILE A 177 -10.53 -13.99 16.17
C ILE A 177 -11.60 -12.95 16.55
N ALA A 178 -11.95 -12.03 15.65
CA ALA A 178 -13.03 -11.06 15.89
C ALA A 178 -14.37 -11.76 16.14
N LYS A 179 -14.71 -12.77 15.34
CA LYS A 179 -15.90 -13.59 15.56
C LYS A 179 -15.90 -14.29 16.91
N ALA A 180 -14.76 -14.86 17.32
CA ALA A 180 -14.63 -15.53 18.61
C ALA A 180 -14.83 -14.56 19.78
N PHE A 181 -14.38 -13.32 19.65
CA PHE A 181 -14.50 -12.29 20.68
C PHE A 181 -15.89 -11.64 20.72
N TYR A 182 -16.45 -11.23 19.56
CA TYR A 182 -17.72 -10.51 19.51
C TYR A 182 -18.96 -11.41 19.35
N GLY A 183 -18.79 -12.68 19.00
CA GLY A 183 -19.89 -13.60 18.75
C GLY A 183 -20.47 -13.53 17.33
N GLU A 184 -20.05 -12.58 16.51
CA GLU A 184 -20.50 -12.41 15.13
C GLU A 184 -19.33 -12.07 14.19
N GLN A 185 -19.45 -12.42 12.91
CA GLN A 185 -18.47 -12.05 11.88
C GLN A 185 -18.51 -10.53 11.62
N PRO A 186 -17.36 -9.92 11.25
CA PRO A 186 -17.35 -8.57 10.72
C PRO A 186 -18.33 -8.41 9.54
N LYS A 187 -19.10 -7.33 9.54
CA LYS A 187 -20.08 -7.00 8.48
C LYS A 187 -19.40 -6.36 7.28
N ARG A 188 -18.26 -5.69 7.52
CA ARG A 188 -17.43 -5.02 6.53
C ARG A 188 -15.96 -5.23 6.85
N SER A 189 -15.13 -5.21 5.81
CA SER A 189 -13.70 -5.34 5.93
C SER A 189 -13.01 -4.32 5.03
N TYR A 190 -12.08 -3.54 5.60
CA TYR A 190 -11.29 -2.56 4.88
C TYR A 190 -9.81 -2.87 5.01
N TYR A 191 -9.06 -2.49 4.01
CA TYR A 191 -7.61 -2.58 4.00
C TYR A 191 -6.99 -1.23 3.66
N THR A 192 -5.91 -0.87 4.37
CA THR A 192 -5.09 0.31 4.06
C THR A 192 -3.61 -0.04 4.07
N GLY A 193 -2.85 0.51 3.13
CA GLY A 193 -1.41 0.29 3.09
C GLY A 193 -0.71 1.06 1.99
N CYS A 194 0.56 1.40 2.23
CA CYS A 194 1.41 2.14 1.30
C CYS A 194 2.67 1.34 0.96
N SER A 195 3.31 1.58 -0.19
CA SER A 195 4.54 0.89 -0.59
C SER A 195 4.31 -0.63 -0.77
N THR A 196 5.00 -1.44 0.02
CA THR A 196 4.72 -2.89 0.13
C THR A 196 3.28 -3.13 0.58
N GLY A 197 2.75 -2.31 1.51
CA GLY A 197 1.35 -2.34 1.90
C GLY A 197 0.40 -2.05 0.73
N GLY A 198 0.79 -1.16 -0.16
CA GLY A 198 0.07 -0.91 -1.41
C GLY A 198 0.04 -2.15 -2.31
N GLN A 199 1.15 -2.86 -2.47
CA GLN A 199 1.20 -4.14 -3.17
C GLN A 199 0.31 -5.19 -2.51
N GLN A 200 0.37 -5.33 -1.18
CA GLN A 200 -0.47 -6.26 -0.42
C GLN A 200 -1.95 -6.04 -0.72
N GLY A 201 -2.45 -4.80 -0.68
CA GLY A 201 -3.85 -4.49 -0.98
C GLY A 201 -4.26 -4.83 -2.42
N ILE A 202 -3.36 -4.62 -3.39
CA ILE A 202 -3.60 -5.02 -4.79
C ILE A 202 -3.65 -6.56 -4.92
N VAL A 203 -2.76 -7.27 -4.23
CA VAL A 203 -2.73 -8.74 -4.18
C VAL A 203 -4.04 -9.29 -3.60
N GLU A 204 -4.53 -8.70 -2.51
CA GLU A 204 -5.82 -9.07 -1.92
C GLU A 204 -6.96 -8.91 -2.92
N ALA A 205 -7.06 -7.75 -3.56
CA ALA A 205 -8.12 -7.51 -4.54
C ALA A 205 -8.06 -8.46 -5.74
N GLN A 206 -6.85 -8.88 -6.16
CA GLN A 206 -6.69 -9.77 -7.32
C GLN A 206 -6.85 -11.25 -6.99
N TYR A 207 -6.26 -11.73 -5.89
CA TYR A 207 -6.19 -13.17 -5.57
C TYR A 207 -7.18 -13.60 -4.50
N TYR A 208 -7.55 -12.70 -3.58
CA TYR A 208 -8.41 -12.96 -2.43
C TYR A 208 -9.53 -11.93 -2.34
N PRO A 209 -10.29 -11.73 -3.44
CA PRO A 209 -11.27 -10.65 -3.54
C PRO A 209 -12.33 -10.67 -2.44
N GLU A 210 -12.53 -11.78 -1.74
CA GLU A 210 -13.49 -11.93 -0.65
C GLU A 210 -13.02 -11.32 0.68
N ASP A 211 -11.73 -10.99 0.81
CA ASP A 211 -11.17 -10.60 2.10
C ASP A 211 -11.54 -9.18 2.51
N PHE A 212 -11.62 -8.26 1.55
CA PHE A 212 -11.89 -6.86 1.84
C PHE A 212 -12.96 -6.27 0.90
N ASP A 213 -13.90 -5.49 1.46
CA ASP A 213 -14.92 -4.77 0.70
C ASP A 213 -14.37 -3.48 0.10
N GLY A 214 -13.42 -2.85 0.79
CA GLY A 214 -12.74 -1.65 0.36
C GLY A 214 -11.23 -1.72 0.59
N VAL A 215 -10.45 -1.24 -0.38
CA VAL A 215 -8.99 -1.28 -0.38
C VAL A 215 -8.45 0.10 -0.72
N LEU A 216 -7.66 0.70 0.20
CA LEU A 216 -6.93 1.96 0.00
C LEU A 216 -5.44 1.65 -0.09
N VAL A 217 -4.83 1.95 -1.22
CA VAL A 217 -3.42 1.67 -1.47
C VAL A 217 -2.69 2.92 -1.95
N GLY A 218 -1.55 3.19 -1.33
CA GLY A 218 -0.65 4.28 -1.69
C GLY A 218 0.66 3.77 -2.27
N ASP A 219 1.20 4.51 -3.23
CA ASP A 219 2.53 4.31 -3.81
C ASP A 219 2.89 2.81 -4.01
N PRO A 220 2.03 2.01 -4.66
CA PRO A 220 2.10 0.55 -4.63
C PRO A 220 3.27 0.01 -5.44
N VAL A 221 4.09 -0.87 -4.86
CA VAL A 221 5.16 -1.57 -5.58
C VAL A 221 4.57 -2.72 -6.41
N VAL A 222 4.09 -2.43 -7.62
CA VAL A 222 3.40 -3.43 -8.47
C VAL A 222 4.36 -4.46 -9.07
N ASN A 223 5.52 -4.01 -9.56
CA ASN A 223 6.57 -4.87 -10.11
C ASN A 223 7.81 -4.81 -9.21
N ARG A 224 7.83 -5.70 -8.24
CA ARG A 224 8.85 -5.68 -7.19
C ARG A 224 10.25 -5.98 -7.70
N THR A 225 10.40 -6.98 -8.56
CA THR A 225 11.72 -7.37 -9.08
C THR A 225 12.39 -6.21 -9.81
N TRP A 226 11.65 -5.51 -10.68
CA TRP A 226 12.17 -4.35 -11.40
C TRP A 226 12.24 -3.09 -10.54
N GLY A 227 11.36 -2.92 -9.55
CA GLY A 227 11.47 -1.83 -8.58
C GLY A 227 12.80 -1.89 -7.81
N HIS A 228 13.17 -3.08 -7.31
CA HIS A 228 14.47 -3.28 -6.66
C HIS A 228 15.64 -3.16 -7.66
N ALA A 229 15.46 -3.61 -8.91
CA ALA A 229 16.47 -3.41 -9.94
C ALA A 229 16.73 -1.93 -10.25
N ALA A 230 15.70 -1.08 -10.23
CA ALA A 230 15.88 0.36 -10.39
C ALA A 230 16.73 0.97 -9.27
N VAL A 231 16.55 0.55 -8.01
CA VAL A 231 17.40 0.98 -6.90
C VAL A 231 18.86 0.57 -7.11
N VAL A 232 19.10 -0.66 -7.58
CA VAL A 232 20.48 -1.10 -7.92
C VAL A 232 21.05 -0.29 -9.08
N TRP A 233 20.24 0.09 -10.06
CA TRP A 233 20.65 0.94 -11.17
C TRP A 233 21.13 2.32 -10.68
N ASP A 234 20.35 2.94 -9.80
CA ASP A 234 20.66 4.25 -9.25
C ASP A 234 21.92 4.20 -8.38
N TYR A 235 22.01 3.16 -7.54
CA TYR A 235 23.18 2.95 -6.71
C TYR A 235 24.46 2.76 -7.55
N LEU A 236 24.38 1.99 -8.65
CA LEU A 236 25.46 1.83 -9.62
C LEU A 236 25.87 3.16 -10.24
N ALA A 237 24.91 3.96 -10.72
CA ALA A 237 25.17 5.26 -11.34
C ALA A 237 25.94 6.19 -10.40
N ALA A 238 25.56 6.23 -9.13
CA ALA A 238 26.18 7.11 -8.13
C ALA A 238 27.51 6.58 -7.57
N ASN A 239 27.69 5.25 -7.45
CA ASN A 239 28.79 4.67 -6.66
C ASN A 239 29.82 3.88 -7.49
N ALA A 240 29.59 3.61 -8.78
CA ALA A 240 30.55 2.85 -9.58
C ALA A 240 31.84 3.64 -9.87
N LYS A 241 31.79 4.97 -9.88
CA LYS A 241 32.93 5.82 -10.18
C LYS A 241 33.06 6.96 -9.14
N PRO A 242 34.27 7.38 -8.77
CA PRO A 242 34.49 8.55 -7.93
C PRO A 242 33.90 9.83 -8.56
N GLY A 243 33.30 10.70 -7.73
CA GLY A 243 32.79 12.01 -8.18
C GLY A 243 31.44 11.97 -8.93
N HIS A 244 30.74 10.82 -8.89
CA HIS A 244 29.42 10.67 -9.49
C HIS A 244 28.28 10.89 -8.48
N LYS A 245 28.55 10.78 -7.17
CA LYS A 245 27.54 10.89 -6.12
C LYS A 245 27.01 12.33 -5.99
N LEU A 246 25.70 12.47 -5.84
CA LEU A 246 25.02 13.75 -5.66
C LEU A 246 24.93 14.10 -4.16
N SER A 247 25.46 15.26 -3.77
CA SER A 247 25.30 15.76 -2.40
C SER A 247 23.88 16.31 -2.20
N GLU A 248 23.44 16.46 -0.94
CA GLU A 248 22.16 17.09 -0.61
C GLU A 248 22.01 18.48 -1.27
N ALA A 249 23.09 19.26 -1.34
CA ALA A 249 23.09 20.55 -2.04
C ALA A 249 22.81 20.40 -3.53
N LYS A 250 23.33 19.34 -4.16
CA LYS A 250 23.09 19.04 -5.59
C LYS A 250 21.67 18.54 -5.84
N LEU A 251 21.12 17.73 -4.96
CA LEU A 251 19.72 17.30 -5.02
C LEU A 251 18.79 18.49 -4.89
N ALA A 252 19.04 19.38 -3.94
CA ALA A 252 18.29 20.64 -3.79
C ALA A 252 18.41 21.55 -5.03
N LEU A 253 19.60 21.65 -5.64
CA LEU A 253 19.82 22.37 -6.88
C LEU A 253 19.00 21.79 -8.03
N LEU A 254 19.00 20.48 -8.21
CA LEU A 254 18.23 19.77 -9.23
C LEU A 254 16.74 20.04 -9.06
N THR A 255 16.17 19.81 -7.87
CA THR A 255 14.75 20.03 -7.58
C THR A 255 14.36 21.50 -7.84
N LYS A 256 15.12 22.46 -7.32
CA LYS A 256 14.86 23.88 -7.53
C LYS A 256 14.83 24.24 -9.01
N SER A 257 15.77 23.71 -9.77
CA SER A 257 15.89 24.02 -11.20
C SER A 257 14.80 23.32 -12.03
N ALA A 258 14.44 22.07 -11.69
CA ALA A 258 13.33 21.36 -12.31
C ALA A 258 11.99 22.08 -12.06
N VAL A 259 11.73 22.50 -10.81
CA VAL A 259 10.52 23.29 -10.46
C VAL A 259 10.50 24.62 -11.20
N ALA A 260 11.62 25.35 -11.26
CA ALA A 260 11.69 26.61 -11.99
C ALA A 260 11.41 26.45 -13.50
N ALA A 261 11.90 25.36 -14.11
CA ALA A 261 11.69 25.06 -15.52
C ALA A 261 10.28 24.53 -15.85
N CYS A 262 9.68 23.80 -14.92
CA CYS A 262 8.49 23.00 -15.19
C CYS A 262 7.27 23.29 -14.30
N GLY A 263 7.38 24.06 -13.24
CA GLY A 263 6.28 24.31 -12.30
C GLY A 263 5.01 24.84 -12.96
N ALA A 264 5.15 25.69 -13.97
CA ALA A 264 4.01 26.21 -14.74
C ALA A 264 3.58 25.33 -15.94
N LYS A 265 4.13 24.13 -16.09
CA LYS A 265 3.75 23.22 -17.18
C LYS A 265 2.51 22.40 -16.81
N GLY A 266 1.82 21.91 -17.85
CA GLY A 266 0.58 21.14 -17.65
C GLY A 266 -0.48 21.98 -16.93
N ASN A 267 -0.92 21.48 -15.77
CA ASN A 267 -1.89 22.14 -14.88
C ASN A 267 -1.23 22.87 -13.68
N GLY A 268 0.10 23.02 -13.68
CA GLY A 268 0.85 23.62 -12.59
C GLY A 268 0.79 25.15 -12.56
N LEU A 269 1.10 25.73 -11.42
CA LEU A 269 1.22 27.16 -11.19
C LEU A 269 2.69 27.53 -10.96
N LYS A 270 3.08 28.70 -11.45
CA LYS A 270 4.46 29.20 -11.27
C LYS A 270 4.80 29.44 -9.79
N SER A 271 3.79 29.67 -8.96
CA SER A 271 3.94 29.89 -7.52
C SER A 271 4.10 28.60 -6.72
N ASP A 272 3.77 27.43 -7.30
CA ASP A 272 3.84 26.17 -6.57
C ASP A 272 5.30 25.76 -6.32
N PRO A 273 5.64 25.25 -5.13
CA PRO A 273 6.97 24.74 -4.81
C PRO A 273 7.21 23.30 -5.33
N PHE A 274 6.34 22.81 -6.22
CA PHE A 274 6.35 21.47 -6.80
C PHE A 274 5.94 21.50 -8.27
N ILE A 275 6.09 20.37 -8.95
CA ILE A 275 5.58 20.17 -10.31
C ILE A 275 4.27 19.40 -10.23
N ALA A 276 3.17 20.01 -10.70
CA ALA A 276 1.83 19.42 -10.60
C ALA A 276 1.63 18.22 -11.54
N ASP A 277 2.28 18.24 -12.70
CA ASP A 277 2.31 17.13 -13.66
C ASP A 277 3.72 17.02 -14.27
N PRO A 278 4.61 16.21 -13.66
CA PRO A 278 5.97 16.08 -14.14
C PRO A 278 6.07 15.37 -15.50
N THR A 279 5.03 14.72 -16.00
CA THR A 279 5.03 14.13 -17.35
C THR A 279 5.06 15.21 -18.45
N ALA A 280 4.63 16.42 -18.14
CA ALA A 280 4.73 17.58 -19.03
C ALA A 280 6.10 18.28 -18.97
N CYS A 281 7.00 17.84 -18.08
CA CYS A 281 8.31 18.42 -17.85
C CYS A 281 9.36 17.79 -18.78
N LYS A 282 10.15 18.63 -19.44
CA LYS A 282 11.35 18.22 -20.18
C LYS A 282 12.54 18.93 -19.53
N PHE A 283 13.07 18.37 -18.48
CA PHE A 283 14.23 18.89 -17.76
C PHE A 283 15.47 18.05 -18.11
N ASP A 284 16.55 18.71 -18.54
CA ASP A 284 17.86 18.08 -18.78
C ASP A 284 18.84 18.62 -17.74
N PRO A 285 19.42 17.78 -16.87
CA PRO A 285 20.36 18.20 -15.84
C PRO A 285 21.65 18.80 -16.41
N SER A 286 21.98 18.62 -17.70
CA SER A 286 23.12 19.29 -18.33
C SER A 286 23.01 20.81 -18.35
N ALA A 287 21.80 21.37 -18.22
CA ALA A 287 21.62 22.81 -18.05
C ALA A 287 22.29 23.36 -16.78
N LEU A 288 22.64 22.48 -15.84
CA LEU A 288 23.33 22.81 -14.60
C LEU A 288 24.84 22.48 -14.63
N ALA A 289 25.37 22.07 -15.78
CA ALA A 289 26.79 21.66 -15.86
C ALA A 289 27.74 22.82 -15.45
N CYS A 290 28.81 22.48 -14.73
CA CYS A 290 29.84 23.45 -14.37
C CYS A 290 30.59 23.95 -15.60
N HIS A 291 30.72 25.27 -15.73
CA HIS A 291 31.56 25.94 -16.75
C HIS A 291 32.93 26.37 -16.22
N GLY A 292 33.25 26.06 -14.96
CA GLY A 292 34.49 26.39 -14.27
C GLY A 292 34.77 25.38 -13.15
N SER A 293 35.35 25.84 -12.05
CA SER A 293 35.61 24.97 -10.89
C SER A 293 34.31 24.42 -10.32
N PRO A 294 34.27 23.15 -9.91
CA PRO A 294 33.13 22.54 -9.27
C PRO A 294 32.70 23.32 -8.02
N SER A 295 31.38 23.50 -7.84
CA SER A 295 30.76 24.14 -6.67
C SER A 295 29.36 23.60 -6.47
N ASP A 296 28.72 23.90 -5.32
CA ASP A 296 27.34 23.46 -5.03
C ASP A 296 26.29 24.11 -5.97
N ALA A 297 26.67 25.11 -6.78
CA ALA A 297 25.80 25.78 -7.71
C ALA A 297 25.78 25.16 -9.13
N CYS A 298 26.55 24.11 -9.38
CA CYS A 298 26.60 23.43 -10.69
C CYS A 298 26.87 21.92 -10.53
N LEU A 299 26.67 21.15 -11.59
CA LEU A 299 26.94 19.70 -11.63
C LEU A 299 28.21 19.42 -12.40
N THR A 300 29.08 18.57 -11.87
CA THR A 300 30.20 17.99 -12.60
C THR A 300 29.69 17.07 -13.74
N PRO A 301 30.53 16.71 -14.73
CA PRO A 301 30.10 15.74 -15.75
C PRO A 301 29.60 14.42 -15.18
N GLY A 302 30.24 13.89 -14.11
CA GLY A 302 29.82 12.66 -13.44
C GLY A 302 28.47 12.80 -12.74
N GLU A 303 28.21 13.93 -12.05
CA GLU A 303 26.93 14.23 -11.42
C GLU A 303 25.79 14.40 -12.46
N VAL A 304 26.09 14.97 -13.64
CA VAL A 304 25.14 15.04 -14.76
C VAL A 304 24.81 13.63 -15.29
N GLU A 305 25.82 12.74 -15.44
CA GLU A 305 25.60 11.35 -15.84
C GLU A 305 24.68 10.63 -14.85
N THR A 306 24.93 10.78 -13.55
CA THR A 306 24.10 10.17 -12.48
C THR A 306 22.66 10.68 -12.51
N ALA A 307 22.45 11.99 -12.57
CA ALA A 307 21.11 12.57 -12.65
C ALA A 307 20.34 12.08 -13.89
N ARG A 308 21.01 11.98 -15.04
CA ARG A 308 20.42 11.40 -16.25
C ARG A 308 20.06 9.93 -16.09
N ALA A 309 20.92 9.14 -15.45
CA ALA A 309 20.66 7.73 -15.19
C ALA A 309 19.43 7.53 -14.31
N PHE A 310 19.24 8.38 -13.28
CA PHE A 310 18.08 8.35 -12.40
C PHE A 310 16.80 8.71 -13.17
N TYR A 311 16.80 9.77 -13.96
CA TYR A 311 15.63 10.14 -14.80
C TYR A 311 15.31 9.10 -15.87
N SER A 312 16.30 8.41 -16.44
CA SER A 312 16.06 7.40 -17.48
C SER A 312 15.54 6.08 -16.91
N GLY A 313 15.96 5.74 -15.67
CA GLY A 313 15.84 4.39 -15.14
C GLY A 313 16.71 3.38 -15.90
N PRO A 314 16.59 2.08 -15.59
CA PRO A 314 17.35 1.02 -16.23
C PRO A 314 17.16 0.97 -17.74
N THR A 315 18.28 0.98 -18.48
CA THR A 315 18.29 0.87 -19.94
C THR A 315 19.13 -0.31 -20.41
N ASP A 316 18.87 -0.77 -21.63
CA ASP A 316 19.76 -1.71 -22.31
C ASP A 316 21.01 -1.01 -22.90
N SER A 317 21.89 -1.80 -23.49
CA SER A 317 23.12 -1.29 -24.12
C SER A 317 22.89 -0.37 -25.33
N ALA A 318 21.68 -0.36 -25.88
CA ALA A 318 21.23 0.54 -26.95
C ALA A 318 20.52 1.81 -26.42
N GLY A 319 20.41 1.97 -25.10
CA GLY A 319 19.70 3.08 -24.45
C GLY A 319 18.18 2.93 -24.42
N LYS A 320 17.63 1.78 -24.78
CA LYS A 320 16.18 1.52 -24.67
C LYS A 320 15.80 1.26 -23.23
N ALA A 321 14.76 1.94 -22.73
CA ALA A 321 14.27 1.74 -21.37
C ALA A 321 13.82 0.29 -21.13
N LEU A 322 14.30 -0.29 -20.05
CA LEU A 322 13.89 -1.59 -19.53
C LEU A 322 12.87 -1.44 -18.40
N PHE A 323 12.94 -0.34 -17.68
CA PHE A 323 12.00 0.00 -16.62
C PHE A 323 11.86 1.53 -16.51
N TYR A 324 11.05 2.01 -15.59
CA TYR A 324 10.80 3.43 -15.35
C TYR A 324 11.94 4.08 -14.58
N GLY A 325 12.22 5.33 -14.91
CA GLY A 325 13.04 6.22 -14.10
C GLY A 325 12.19 7.17 -13.26
N TRP A 326 12.88 8.04 -12.54
CA TRP A 326 12.26 9.03 -11.65
C TRP A 326 11.83 10.26 -12.46
N LEU A 327 10.86 10.98 -11.91
CA LEU A 327 10.35 12.19 -12.57
C LEU A 327 10.96 13.44 -11.94
N PRO A 328 11.14 14.54 -12.73
CA PRO A 328 11.62 15.81 -12.20
C PRO A 328 10.73 16.32 -11.04
N GLY A 329 11.37 16.77 -9.96
CA GLY A 329 10.71 17.19 -8.72
C GLY A 329 10.75 16.14 -7.60
N SER A 330 11.38 14.97 -7.84
CA SER A 330 11.55 13.88 -6.86
C SER A 330 12.94 13.82 -6.23
N GLU A 331 13.85 14.70 -6.59
CA GLU A 331 15.29 14.61 -6.27
C GLU A 331 15.57 14.85 -4.79
N SER A 332 14.81 15.77 -4.16
CA SER A 332 14.99 16.13 -2.74
C SER A 332 13.69 15.93 -1.93
N GLY A 333 13.80 15.83 -0.62
CA GLY A 333 12.68 15.59 0.30
C GLY A 333 12.89 14.36 1.18
N ALA A 334 11.83 13.87 1.81
CA ALA A 334 11.87 12.61 2.54
C ALA A 334 12.10 11.43 1.57
N PHE A 335 12.99 10.51 1.91
CA PHE A 335 13.43 9.45 1.00
C PHE A 335 13.92 9.96 -0.36
N ASN A 336 14.70 11.03 -0.37
CA ASN A 336 15.26 11.63 -1.58
C ASN A 336 16.23 10.67 -2.34
N TRP A 337 16.76 11.12 -3.46
CA TRP A 337 17.73 10.33 -4.22
C TRP A 337 19.00 9.97 -3.42
N GLY A 338 19.36 10.74 -2.39
CA GLY A 338 20.44 10.40 -1.47
C GLY A 338 20.22 9.08 -0.75
N PHE A 339 18.95 8.69 -0.49
CA PHE A 339 18.61 7.36 0.03
C PHE A 339 18.99 6.24 -0.97
N LEU A 340 18.76 6.46 -2.28
CA LEU A 340 19.09 5.50 -3.33
C LEU A 340 20.61 5.37 -3.56
N GLU A 341 21.35 6.44 -3.25
CA GLU A 341 22.82 6.49 -3.35
C GLU A 341 23.54 5.97 -2.11
N ALA A 342 22.82 5.89 -0.98
CA ALA A 342 23.40 5.48 0.29
C ALA A 342 23.45 3.95 0.44
N PRO A 343 24.50 3.39 1.05
CA PRO A 343 24.48 1.99 1.46
C PRO A 343 23.47 1.78 2.58
N ALA A 344 22.61 0.76 2.47
CA ALA A 344 21.52 0.55 3.41
C ALA A 344 21.76 -0.61 4.40
N ASN A 345 22.36 -1.72 3.97
CA ASN A 345 22.43 -2.95 4.79
C ASN A 345 23.83 -3.24 5.28
N ALA A 346 24.81 -3.22 4.40
CA ALA A 346 26.22 -3.40 4.72
C ALA A 346 27.02 -2.28 4.05
N PRO A 347 28.23 -1.95 4.55
CA PRO A 347 29.07 -0.96 3.90
C PRO A 347 29.28 -1.27 2.41
N GLY A 348 28.74 -0.44 1.53
CA GLY A 348 28.90 -0.54 0.09
C GLY A 348 27.87 -1.41 -0.64
N GLU A 349 26.73 -1.73 -0.03
CA GLU A 349 25.62 -2.45 -0.66
C GLU A 349 24.37 -1.57 -0.82
N PRO A 350 23.63 -1.67 -1.96
CA PRO A 350 22.41 -0.89 -2.18
C PRO A 350 21.27 -1.33 -1.28
N ALA A 351 20.29 -0.47 -1.10
CA ALA A 351 19.02 -0.84 -0.46
C ALA A 351 18.31 -1.94 -1.28
N PHE A 352 17.58 -2.82 -0.61
CA PHE A 352 16.76 -3.87 -1.23
C PHE A 352 17.53 -4.88 -2.10
N ASP A 353 18.83 -5.03 -1.92
CA ASP A 353 19.67 -5.95 -2.68
C ASP A 353 19.44 -7.43 -2.34
N SER A 354 18.87 -7.73 -1.18
CA SER A 354 18.60 -9.10 -0.70
C SER A 354 17.85 -9.96 -1.71
N LEU A 355 16.91 -9.38 -2.45
CA LEU A 355 16.16 -10.08 -3.50
C LEU A 355 17.09 -10.71 -4.56
N PHE A 356 18.19 -10.05 -4.91
CA PHE A 356 19.19 -10.58 -5.85
C PHE A 356 20.05 -11.66 -5.22
N LYS A 357 20.37 -11.54 -3.92
CA LYS A 357 21.06 -12.57 -3.15
C LYS A 357 20.23 -13.85 -3.03
N TRP A 358 18.91 -13.76 -3.01
CA TRP A 358 18.05 -14.96 -3.02
C TRP A 358 18.19 -15.78 -4.29
N VAL A 359 18.46 -15.12 -5.43
CA VAL A 359 18.59 -15.76 -6.75
C VAL A 359 20.03 -16.19 -7.05
N PHE A 360 20.99 -15.34 -6.73
CA PHE A 360 22.39 -15.51 -7.15
C PHE A 360 23.30 -15.98 -6.00
N GLY A 361 22.75 -16.07 -4.78
CA GLY A 361 23.51 -16.46 -3.58
C GLY A 361 24.15 -15.26 -2.86
N ALA A 362 24.61 -15.51 -1.62
CA ALA A 362 25.16 -14.48 -0.73
C ALA A 362 26.42 -13.76 -1.28
N GLY A 363 27.09 -14.33 -2.26
CA GLY A 363 28.22 -13.70 -2.94
C GLY A 363 27.85 -12.79 -4.11
N TRP A 364 26.58 -12.50 -4.30
CA TRP A 364 26.14 -11.55 -5.32
C TRP A 364 26.80 -10.19 -5.17
N ASN A 365 27.25 -9.63 -6.30
CA ASN A 365 27.89 -8.32 -6.33
C ASN A 365 27.17 -7.41 -7.33
N TRP A 366 26.62 -6.32 -6.84
CA TRP A 366 25.91 -5.34 -7.64
C TRP A 366 26.74 -4.74 -8.79
N ARG A 367 28.08 -4.71 -8.68
CA ARG A 367 28.98 -4.21 -9.72
C ARG A 367 29.01 -5.08 -10.97
N ASP A 368 28.74 -6.38 -10.83
CA ASP A 368 28.75 -7.36 -11.92
C ASP A 368 27.36 -7.60 -12.51
N PHE A 369 26.32 -6.92 -11.94
CA PHE A 369 24.94 -7.11 -12.34
C PHE A 369 24.68 -6.52 -13.73
N ASN A 370 24.15 -7.35 -14.63
CA ASN A 370 23.73 -6.97 -15.97
C ASN A 370 22.22 -7.11 -16.12
N PHE A 371 21.53 -5.99 -16.23
CA PHE A 371 20.06 -5.95 -16.23
C PHE A 371 19.45 -6.79 -17.36
N GLN A 372 20.00 -6.74 -18.58
CA GLN A 372 19.49 -7.54 -19.71
C GLN A 372 19.71 -9.05 -19.53
N ARG A 373 20.87 -9.45 -18.97
CA ARG A 373 21.24 -10.85 -18.77
C ARG A 373 20.56 -11.46 -17.54
N ASP A 374 20.50 -10.71 -16.45
CA ASP A 374 20.22 -11.23 -15.11
C ASP A 374 18.75 -11.07 -14.70
N MET A 375 18.07 -10.00 -15.10
CA MET A 375 16.66 -9.80 -14.76
C MET A 375 15.72 -10.92 -15.25
N PRO A 376 15.89 -11.52 -16.45
CA PRO A 376 15.07 -12.68 -16.82
C PRO A 376 15.19 -13.87 -15.86
N LYS A 377 16.35 -14.05 -15.20
CA LYS A 377 16.54 -15.10 -14.18
C LYS A 377 15.82 -14.71 -12.88
N VAL A 378 15.93 -13.43 -12.48
CA VAL A 378 15.24 -12.90 -11.29
C VAL A 378 13.73 -13.03 -11.46
N ASP A 379 13.18 -12.59 -12.59
CA ASP A 379 11.75 -12.68 -12.88
C ASP A 379 11.24 -14.13 -12.93
N ALA A 380 12.02 -15.03 -13.52
CA ALA A 380 11.66 -16.46 -13.56
C ALA A 380 11.66 -17.11 -12.16
N ALA A 381 12.63 -16.76 -11.31
CA ALA A 381 12.77 -17.33 -9.98
C ALA A 381 11.77 -16.75 -8.97
N LEU A 382 11.58 -15.44 -8.98
CA LEU A 382 10.85 -14.72 -7.93
C LEU A 382 9.51 -14.16 -8.40
N GLY A 383 9.36 -13.83 -9.69
CA GLY A 383 8.16 -13.20 -10.22
C GLY A 383 6.85 -13.85 -9.75
N PRO A 384 6.70 -15.19 -9.84
CA PRO A 384 5.50 -15.87 -9.36
C PRO A 384 5.20 -15.72 -7.87
N SER A 385 6.22 -15.41 -7.05
CA SER A 385 6.08 -15.27 -5.60
C SER A 385 5.99 -13.82 -5.14
N VAL A 386 6.58 -12.86 -5.88
CA VAL A 386 6.71 -11.48 -5.40
C VAL A 386 6.10 -10.41 -6.30
N ASN A 387 5.81 -10.73 -7.57
CA ASN A 387 5.18 -9.81 -8.54
C ASN A 387 3.68 -10.15 -8.77
N GLY A 388 3.02 -10.76 -7.81
CA GLY A 388 1.74 -11.43 -7.99
C GLY A 388 0.62 -10.61 -8.64
N ALA A 389 0.59 -9.30 -8.47
CA ALA A 389 -0.57 -8.47 -8.83
C ALA A 389 -0.41 -7.64 -10.12
N MET A 390 0.56 -7.94 -10.98
CA MET A 390 0.88 -7.14 -12.18
C MET A 390 -0.18 -7.16 -13.28
N SER A 391 -1.09 -8.14 -13.28
CA SER A 391 -2.03 -8.34 -14.40
C SER A 391 -3.10 -7.25 -14.53
N GLY A 392 -3.39 -6.54 -13.44
CA GLY A 392 -4.50 -5.60 -13.36
C GLY A 392 -5.89 -6.26 -13.47
N ASP A 393 -5.97 -7.58 -13.38
CA ASP A 393 -7.27 -8.28 -13.42
C ASP A 393 -7.94 -8.28 -12.05
N LEU A 394 -8.71 -7.24 -11.81
CA LEU A 394 -9.53 -7.06 -10.61
C LEU A 394 -11.01 -7.37 -10.87
N SER A 395 -11.33 -8.13 -11.91
CA SER A 395 -12.71 -8.41 -12.33
C SER A 395 -13.53 -9.05 -11.21
N LYS A 396 -12.99 -10.05 -10.51
CA LYS A 396 -13.69 -10.72 -9.41
C LYS A 396 -13.96 -9.76 -8.24
N PHE A 397 -13.00 -8.89 -7.91
CA PHE A 397 -13.17 -7.88 -6.86
C PHE A 397 -14.27 -6.87 -7.23
N ARG A 398 -14.26 -6.37 -8.48
CA ARG A 398 -15.33 -5.52 -9.01
C ARG A 398 -16.70 -6.20 -8.93
N ASP A 399 -16.79 -7.43 -9.44
CA ASP A 399 -18.06 -8.16 -9.63
C ASP A 399 -18.75 -8.48 -8.29
N ARG A 400 -18.00 -8.60 -7.19
CA ARG A 400 -18.55 -8.71 -5.83
C ARG A 400 -18.88 -7.35 -5.18
N GLY A 401 -18.64 -6.25 -5.88
CA GLY A 401 -18.93 -4.90 -5.39
C GLY A 401 -17.78 -4.20 -4.66
N GLY A 402 -16.58 -4.78 -4.67
CA GLY A 402 -15.38 -4.20 -4.04
C GLY A 402 -15.02 -2.82 -4.59
N LYS A 403 -14.43 -1.96 -3.76
CA LYS A 403 -14.01 -0.60 -4.10
C LYS A 403 -12.55 -0.38 -3.78
N MET A 404 -11.82 0.26 -4.69
CA MET A 404 -10.39 0.55 -4.53
C MET A 404 -10.08 2.02 -4.76
N ILE A 405 -9.40 2.64 -3.81
CA ILE A 405 -8.72 3.92 -4.00
C ILE A 405 -7.23 3.65 -4.09
N ILE A 406 -6.61 4.17 -5.13
CA ILE A 406 -5.16 4.15 -5.34
C ILE A 406 -4.69 5.60 -5.30
N TYR A 407 -3.64 5.91 -4.55
CA TYR A 407 -2.94 7.19 -4.68
C TYR A 407 -1.46 6.97 -5.01
N GLN A 408 -0.87 7.97 -5.69
CA GLN A 408 0.55 7.93 -6.05
C GLN A 408 1.14 9.34 -6.01
N GLY A 409 2.22 9.49 -5.28
CA GLY A 409 3.00 10.71 -5.25
C GLY A 409 3.71 10.98 -6.57
N TRP A 410 3.56 12.19 -7.13
CA TRP A 410 4.32 12.57 -8.31
C TRP A 410 5.82 12.76 -8.03
N ALA A 411 6.18 13.08 -6.79
CA ALA A 411 7.57 13.26 -6.35
C ALA A 411 8.11 12.03 -5.60
N ASP A 412 7.50 10.86 -5.79
CA ASP A 412 7.95 9.61 -5.17
C ASP A 412 9.30 9.15 -5.77
N PRO A 413 10.39 9.05 -4.94
CA PRO A 413 11.69 8.61 -5.40
C PRO A 413 11.94 7.11 -5.16
N ILE A 414 10.97 6.34 -4.68
CA ILE A 414 11.09 4.92 -4.34
C ILE A 414 10.26 4.05 -5.27
N VAL A 415 9.03 4.48 -5.58
CA VAL A 415 8.14 3.80 -6.53
C VAL A 415 7.87 4.71 -7.73
N PRO A 416 8.32 4.35 -8.93
CA PRO A 416 8.13 5.20 -10.11
C PRO A 416 6.65 5.46 -10.38
N PRO A 417 6.18 6.74 -10.40
CA PRO A 417 4.77 7.06 -10.59
C PRO A 417 4.17 6.51 -11.90
N LEU A 418 4.98 6.41 -12.93
CA LEU A 418 4.56 5.87 -14.23
C LEU A 418 4.22 4.37 -14.17
N GLN A 419 4.82 3.62 -13.24
CA GLN A 419 4.46 2.21 -13.00
C GLN A 419 3.03 2.08 -12.49
N THR A 420 2.63 2.92 -11.53
CA THR A 420 1.27 2.93 -10.98
C THR A 420 0.23 3.33 -12.02
N ILE A 421 0.55 4.31 -12.86
CA ILE A 421 -0.29 4.68 -14.01
C ILE A 421 -0.42 3.53 -15.00
N ALA A 422 0.68 2.84 -15.31
CA ALA A 422 0.64 1.69 -16.24
C ALA A 422 -0.22 0.54 -15.66
N PHE A 423 -0.13 0.30 -14.36
CA PHE A 423 -0.98 -0.68 -13.67
C PHE A 423 -2.46 -0.28 -13.72
N TYR A 424 -2.79 0.99 -13.43
CA TYR A 424 -4.17 1.48 -13.53
C TYR A 424 -4.73 1.36 -14.96
N LYS A 425 -3.92 1.63 -15.96
CA LYS A 425 -4.30 1.40 -17.37
C LYS A 425 -4.52 -0.08 -17.68
N ALA A 426 -3.75 -0.98 -17.04
CA ALA A 426 -3.99 -2.41 -17.19
C ALA A 426 -5.34 -2.82 -16.58
N ILE A 427 -5.72 -2.25 -15.41
CA ILE A 427 -7.08 -2.41 -14.85
C ILE A 427 -8.13 -1.93 -15.86
N SER A 428 -8.00 -0.70 -16.37
CA SER A 428 -8.92 -0.13 -17.35
C SER A 428 -9.10 -1.01 -18.58
N ALA A 429 -8.00 -1.53 -19.13
CA ALA A 429 -8.04 -2.42 -20.29
C ALA A 429 -8.78 -3.73 -20.00
N LYS A 430 -8.67 -4.28 -18.79
CA LYS A 430 -9.35 -5.54 -18.40
C LYS A 430 -10.85 -5.38 -18.20
N VAL A 431 -11.31 -4.19 -17.85
CA VAL A 431 -12.73 -3.96 -17.48
C VAL A 431 -13.51 -3.14 -18.52
N GLY A 432 -12.93 -2.85 -19.69
CA GLY A 432 -13.63 -2.16 -20.78
C GLY A 432 -13.44 -0.66 -20.85
N GLY A 433 -12.38 -0.13 -20.23
CA GLY A 433 -11.97 1.28 -20.31
C GLY A 433 -12.04 2.05 -18.99
N ASP A 434 -11.59 3.30 -19.04
CA ASP A 434 -11.41 4.15 -17.85
C ASP A 434 -12.72 4.42 -17.11
N GLN A 435 -13.83 4.60 -17.83
CA GLN A 435 -15.13 4.83 -17.21
C GLN A 435 -15.55 3.62 -16.35
N SER A 436 -15.45 2.41 -16.91
CA SER A 436 -15.77 1.17 -16.17
C SER A 436 -14.81 0.94 -15.00
N ALA A 437 -13.52 1.29 -15.16
CA ALA A 437 -12.56 1.22 -14.07
C ALA A 437 -12.96 2.17 -12.92
N GLN A 438 -13.34 3.41 -13.21
CA GLN A 438 -13.71 4.41 -12.22
C GLN A 438 -14.98 4.09 -11.41
N GLU A 439 -15.78 3.11 -11.82
CA GLU A 439 -16.93 2.63 -11.06
C GLU A 439 -16.53 1.83 -9.80
N PHE A 440 -15.31 1.28 -9.76
CA PHE A 440 -14.85 0.48 -8.63
C PHE A 440 -13.40 0.75 -8.21
N ALA A 441 -12.56 1.34 -9.07
CA ALA A 441 -11.17 1.68 -8.78
C ALA A 441 -10.87 3.10 -9.26
N ARG A 442 -10.32 3.95 -8.39
CA ARG A 442 -9.92 5.34 -8.72
C ARG A 442 -8.48 5.57 -8.33
N LEU A 443 -7.70 6.11 -9.28
CA LEU A 443 -6.31 6.53 -9.05
C LEU A 443 -6.29 8.04 -8.85
N PHE A 444 -5.61 8.49 -7.80
CA PHE A 444 -5.35 9.90 -7.49
C PHE A 444 -3.86 10.16 -7.52
N MET A 445 -3.42 11.02 -8.46
CA MET A 445 -2.03 11.46 -8.53
C MET A 445 -1.86 12.68 -7.64
N VAL A 446 -0.89 12.62 -6.71
CA VAL A 446 -0.70 13.64 -5.67
C VAL A 446 0.48 14.55 -6.01
N PRO A 447 0.24 15.85 -6.31
CA PRO A 447 1.30 16.78 -6.69
C PRO A 447 2.32 17.02 -5.57
N GLY A 448 3.61 16.89 -5.88
CA GLY A 448 4.69 17.15 -4.93
C GLY A 448 4.71 16.28 -3.68
N PHE A 449 3.95 15.18 -3.66
CA PHE A 449 3.93 14.19 -2.58
C PHE A 449 5.07 13.18 -2.80
N GLY A 450 5.78 12.87 -1.72
CA GLY A 450 6.86 11.86 -1.70
C GLY A 450 6.33 10.44 -1.58
N HIS A 451 7.20 9.52 -1.11
CA HIS A 451 6.84 8.12 -0.90
C HIS A 451 6.11 7.93 0.42
N CYS A 452 4.82 7.63 0.40
CA CYS A 452 3.94 7.43 1.55
C CYS A 452 3.75 8.63 2.48
N PHE A 453 4.62 9.62 2.44
CA PHE A 453 4.55 10.85 3.25
C PHE A 453 5.49 11.94 2.72
N GLY A 454 5.39 13.13 3.30
CA GLY A 454 6.29 14.24 3.01
C GLY A 454 6.06 14.88 1.64
N GLY A 455 7.12 15.51 1.12
CA GLY A 455 7.05 16.28 -0.12
C GLY A 455 6.68 17.75 0.09
N THR A 456 6.84 18.55 -0.95
CA THR A 456 6.59 20.01 -0.94
C THR A 456 5.14 20.37 -1.26
N GLY A 457 4.37 19.43 -1.81
CA GLY A 457 2.95 19.59 -2.10
C GLY A 457 2.03 19.19 -0.93
N PRO A 458 0.70 19.27 -1.12
CA PRO A 458 -0.28 18.87 -0.13
C PRO A 458 -0.16 17.36 0.15
N ASN A 459 0.01 17.00 1.42
CA ASN A 459 0.43 15.67 1.84
C ASN A 459 -0.41 15.06 2.98
N ARG A 460 -1.56 15.69 3.32
CA ARG A 460 -2.49 15.24 4.36
C ARG A 460 -3.86 15.02 3.75
N PHE A 461 -4.23 13.78 3.50
CA PHE A 461 -5.50 13.38 2.87
C PHE A 461 -5.95 11.96 3.22
N ASP A 462 -5.25 11.28 4.13
CA ASP A 462 -5.55 9.91 4.54
C ASP A 462 -5.30 9.77 6.05
N SER A 463 -6.34 9.46 6.81
CA SER A 463 -6.27 9.27 8.28
C SER A 463 -5.62 7.95 8.67
N ALA A 464 -5.54 6.98 7.76
CA ALA A 464 -4.83 5.73 7.93
C ALA A 464 -3.44 5.75 7.27
N ALA A 465 -2.94 6.95 6.88
CA ALA A 465 -1.62 7.12 6.29
C ALA A 465 -0.51 6.67 7.25
N PHE A 466 0.56 6.20 6.66
CA PHE A 466 1.77 5.80 7.39
C PHE A 466 2.21 6.86 8.41
N GLY A 467 2.46 6.43 9.64
CA GLY A 467 2.86 7.31 10.74
C GLY A 467 1.74 8.13 11.39
N GLY A 468 0.47 7.90 11.03
CA GLY A 468 -0.69 8.56 11.67
C GLY A 468 -0.82 10.05 11.35
N LEU A 469 -0.30 10.49 10.22
CA LEU A 469 -0.26 11.89 9.78
C LEU A 469 -1.53 12.27 8.99
N GLY A 470 -2.70 12.22 9.65
CA GLY A 470 -4.00 12.42 9.03
C GLY A 470 -4.30 13.86 8.53
N PRO A 471 -5.39 14.02 7.76
CA PRO A 471 -5.91 15.32 7.30
C PRO A 471 -6.49 16.15 8.45
N PRO A 472 -6.77 17.44 8.22
CA PRO A 472 -7.39 18.31 9.22
C PRO A 472 -8.84 17.91 9.57
N SER A 473 -9.49 17.18 8.70
CA SER A 473 -10.85 16.66 8.86
C SER A 473 -10.93 15.23 8.36
N THR A 474 -11.73 14.41 9.03
CA THR A 474 -11.97 13.01 8.66
C THR A 474 -13.30 12.81 7.90
N ASP A 475 -13.85 13.88 7.29
CA ASP A 475 -14.96 13.74 6.35
C ASP A 475 -14.51 13.17 5.00
N ALA A 476 -15.46 12.64 4.21
CA ALA A 476 -15.17 12.00 2.94
C ALA A 476 -14.58 12.94 1.84
N GLY A 477 -14.65 14.25 2.05
CA GLY A 477 -14.07 15.24 1.14
C GLY A 477 -12.57 15.47 1.38
N HIS A 478 -12.08 15.14 2.59
CA HIS A 478 -10.70 15.40 3.01
C HIS A 478 -9.92 14.15 3.39
N ASP A 479 -10.61 13.03 3.64
CA ASP A 479 -10.01 11.78 4.11
C ASP A 479 -10.30 10.63 3.14
N ALA A 480 -9.26 10.12 2.49
CA ALA A 480 -9.34 9.04 1.53
C ALA A 480 -9.92 7.75 2.15
N PHE A 481 -9.58 7.46 3.41
CA PHE A 481 -10.14 6.28 4.07
C PHE A 481 -11.64 6.42 4.33
N THR A 482 -12.10 7.57 4.78
CA THR A 482 -13.54 7.84 4.93
C THR A 482 -14.23 7.89 3.56
N ALA A 483 -13.61 8.47 2.54
CA ALA A 483 -14.15 8.44 1.18
C ALA A 483 -14.35 7.00 0.66
N LEU A 484 -13.40 6.10 0.96
CA LEU A 484 -13.51 4.68 0.62
C LEU A 484 -14.67 4.01 1.36
N THR A 485 -14.82 4.23 2.67
CA THR A 485 -15.94 3.63 3.44
C THR A 485 -17.30 4.10 2.91
N HIS A 486 -17.47 5.40 2.64
CA HIS A 486 -18.67 5.94 2.00
C HIS A 486 -18.92 5.36 0.60
N TRP A 487 -17.85 5.11 -0.17
CA TRP A 487 -18.01 4.49 -1.48
C TRP A 487 -18.52 3.05 -1.39
N VAL A 488 -18.04 2.27 -0.42
CA VAL A 488 -18.51 0.90 -0.18
C VAL A 488 -19.94 0.88 0.38
N GLU A 489 -20.22 1.70 1.38
CA GLU A 489 -21.45 1.63 2.17
C GLU A 489 -22.62 2.38 1.51
N ASP A 490 -22.36 3.61 1.04
CA ASP A 490 -23.35 4.52 0.49
C ASP A 490 -23.33 4.59 -1.04
N ARG A 491 -22.40 3.89 -1.70
CA ARG A 491 -22.13 3.98 -3.14
C ARG A 491 -21.73 5.39 -3.61
N ALA A 492 -21.24 6.22 -2.70
CA ALA A 492 -20.82 7.58 -2.96
C ALA A 492 -19.33 7.61 -3.40
N ALA A 493 -19.10 7.47 -4.69
CA ALA A 493 -17.74 7.49 -5.25
C ALA A 493 -17.09 8.87 -5.09
N PRO A 494 -15.85 9.01 -4.57
CA PRO A 494 -15.19 10.30 -4.36
C PRO A 494 -14.87 11.00 -5.68
N ALA A 495 -15.60 12.06 -6.01
CA ALA A 495 -15.34 12.87 -7.20
C ALA A 495 -13.99 13.63 -7.12
N GLN A 496 -13.57 13.94 -5.92
CA GLN A 496 -12.27 14.50 -5.56
C GLN A 496 -12.00 14.24 -4.07
N ILE A 497 -10.74 14.38 -3.65
CA ILE A 497 -10.32 14.39 -2.25
C ILE A 497 -9.46 15.64 -2.06
N VAL A 498 -9.69 16.44 -1.03
CA VAL A 498 -8.92 17.66 -0.76
C VAL A 498 -7.70 17.29 0.08
N ALA A 499 -6.52 17.37 -0.52
CA ALA A 499 -5.26 17.22 0.20
C ALA A 499 -4.80 18.57 0.79
N THR A 500 -4.28 18.53 2.01
CA THR A 500 -3.83 19.70 2.78
C THR A 500 -2.33 19.67 2.99
N LYS A 501 -1.69 20.84 2.95
CA LYS A 501 -0.34 21.11 3.47
C LYS A 501 -0.46 22.01 4.68
N PHE A 502 0.21 21.66 5.77
CA PHE A 502 0.35 22.56 6.91
C PHE A 502 1.67 23.33 6.82
N VAL A 503 1.72 24.52 7.41
CA VAL A 503 2.93 25.34 7.49
C VAL A 503 4.03 24.57 8.21
N GLY A 504 5.11 24.22 7.50
CA GLY A 504 6.21 23.41 8.03
C GLY A 504 5.79 22.00 8.46
N ASP A 505 4.75 21.44 7.85
CA ASP A 505 4.14 20.14 8.17
C ASP A 505 3.57 20.01 9.60
N ASP A 506 3.40 21.11 10.30
CA ASP A 506 2.93 21.19 11.68
C ASP A 506 1.46 21.66 11.73
N PRO A 507 0.49 20.78 12.09
CA PRO A 507 -0.93 21.14 12.17
C PRO A 507 -1.22 22.34 13.10
N ALA A 508 -0.39 22.55 14.14
CA ALA A 508 -0.56 23.65 15.07
C ALA A 508 -0.30 25.04 14.44
N LYS A 509 0.41 25.09 13.30
CA LYS A 509 0.73 26.33 12.58
C LYS A 509 -0.32 26.72 11.54
N GLY A 510 -1.35 25.90 11.35
CA GLY A 510 -2.42 26.16 10.39
C GLY A 510 -2.10 25.66 8.96
N ILE A 511 -3.09 25.83 8.09
CA ILE A 511 -3.04 25.38 6.70
C ILE A 511 -2.21 26.34 5.87
N ASP A 512 -1.25 25.81 5.11
CA ASP A 512 -0.46 26.54 4.10
C ASP A 512 -1.15 26.52 2.73
N MET A 513 -1.57 25.32 2.27
CA MET A 513 -2.31 25.17 1.02
C MET A 513 -3.20 23.94 1.01
N GLN A 514 -4.20 23.98 0.13
CA GLN A 514 -5.06 22.83 -0.21
C GLN A 514 -5.17 22.67 -1.73
N ARG A 515 -5.23 21.42 -2.19
CA ARG A 515 -5.48 21.08 -3.60
C ARG A 515 -6.47 19.93 -3.69
N PRO A 516 -7.40 19.97 -4.66
CA PRO A 516 -8.20 18.80 -4.95
C PRO A 516 -7.33 17.75 -5.67
N LEU A 517 -7.34 16.54 -5.16
CA LEU A 517 -6.87 15.36 -5.88
C LEU A 517 -8.02 14.88 -6.76
N CYS A 518 -7.76 14.76 -8.06
CA CYS A 518 -8.76 14.40 -9.06
C CYS A 518 -8.57 12.94 -9.51
N PRO A 519 -9.64 12.17 -9.76
CA PRO A 519 -9.52 10.84 -10.32
C PRO A 519 -8.83 10.87 -11.68
N TYR A 520 -7.73 10.12 -11.84
CA TYR A 520 -7.00 10.02 -13.10
C TYR A 520 -7.93 9.51 -14.23
N PRO A 521 -7.87 10.09 -15.45
CA PRO A 521 -6.86 11.02 -15.96
C PRO A 521 -7.15 12.51 -15.71
N SER A 522 -8.18 12.85 -14.94
CA SER A 522 -8.47 14.24 -14.58
C SER A 522 -7.37 14.85 -13.71
N LYS A 523 -7.19 16.17 -13.82
CA LYS A 523 -6.22 16.98 -13.09
C LYS A 523 -6.91 18.19 -12.48
N ALA A 524 -6.34 18.74 -11.42
CA ALA A 524 -6.80 20.00 -10.84
C ALA A 524 -6.35 21.17 -11.70
N TRP A 525 -7.27 21.90 -12.30
CA TRP A 525 -6.99 23.12 -13.08
C TRP A 525 -7.42 24.33 -12.28
N TYR A 526 -6.52 25.31 -12.15
CA TYR A 526 -6.86 26.60 -11.57
C TYR A 526 -7.88 27.33 -12.44
N LYS A 527 -8.95 27.87 -11.83
CA LYS A 527 -10.06 28.56 -12.52
C LYS A 527 -9.69 29.91 -13.08
N GLY A 528 -8.51 30.45 -12.70
CA GLY A 528 -8.05 31.76 -13.10
C GLY A 528 -8.46 32.88 -12.13
N GLU A 529 -9.20 32.55 -11.08
CA GLU A 529 -9.64 33.46 -10.02
C GLU A 529 -9.65 32.75 -8.65
N GLY A 530 -9.61 33.52 -7.58
CA GLY A 530 -9.55 33.03 -6.21
C GLY A 530 -8.11 32.79 -5.71
N ASP A 531 -8.01 32.37 -4.45
CA ASP A 531 -6.72 32.06 -3.82
C ASP A 531 -6.14 30.77 -4.41
N THR A 532 -4.91 30.83 -4.90
CA THR A 532 -4.20 29.65 -5.41
C THR A 532 -3.88 28.62 -4.32
N ASN A 533 -4.01 28.96 -3.05
CA ASN A 533 -3.83 28.04 -1.91
C ASN A 533 -5.16 27.43 -1.42
N ASP A 534 -6.29 27.78 -2.01
CA ASP A 534 -7.60 27.22 -1.71
C ASP A 534 -8.01 26.19 -2.76
N ALA A 535 -8.38 24.98 -2.33
CA ALA A 535 -8.88 23.91 -3.20
C ALA A 535 -10.12 24.33 -4.00
N GLY A 536 -10.96 25.23 -3.47
CA GLY A 536 -12.14 25.79 -4.13
C GLY A 536 -11.83 26.59 -5.38
N SER A 537 -10.59 27.07 -5.55
CA SER A 537 -10.13 27.79 -6.74
C SER A 537 -9.77 26.89 -7.92
N PHE A 538 -9.95 25.57 -7.78
CA PHE A 538 -9.62 24.60 -8.82
C PHE A 538 -10.85 23.81 -9.29
N THR A 539 -10.72 23.21 -10.45
CA THR A 539 -11.71 22.26 -11.00
C THR A 539 -11.03 21.01 -11.53
N CYS A 540 -11.63 19.84 -11.32
CA CYS A 540 -11.17 18.59 -11.86
C CYS A 540 -11.63 18.41 -13.31
N SER A 541 -10.68 18.27 -14.26
CA SER A 541 -10.96 17.98 -15.66
C SER A 541 -9.82 17.21 -16.31
N ALA A 542 -10.13 16.33 -17.26
CA ALA A 542 -9.12 15.61 -18.05
C ALA A 542 -8.36 16.54 -19.01
N THR A 543 -9.00 17.60 -19.49
CA THR A 543 -8.42 18.62 -20.35
C THR A 543 -8.52 19.97 -19.68
N LYS A 544 -7.70 20.92 -20.11
CA LYS A 544 -7.82 22.31 -19.64
C LYS A 544 -9.22 22.83 -20.02
N PRO A 545 -10.00 23.35 -19.02
CA PRO A 545 -11.33 23.93 -19.25
C PRO A 545 -11.31 25.12 -20.18
#